data_35e7e98455e49b61140c74ed50e13095
#
_entry.id   35e7e98455e49b61140c74ed50e13095
#
_cell.length_a   1.000
_cell.length_b   1.000
_cell.length_c   1.000
_cell.angle_alpha   90.00
_cell.angle_beta   90.00
_cell.angle_gamma   90.00
#
_symmetry.space_group_name_H-M   'P 1'
#
loop_
_entity.id
_entity.type
_entity.pdbx_description
1 polymer ?
#
loop_
_entity_poly.entity_id
_entity_poly.type
_entity_poly.pdbx_seq_one_letter_code
_entity_poly.pdbx_strand_id
1 'polypeptide(L)'
;MADFPVVPTGENVTRQVLSDHPEMMVVAFRFAKTGAVGALHDHPHVQSTYVETGRFRFTLGDVEKEVGPGDSFVIPTQLTHGCVCLEPGTLIDCFTPRRDDFL
;
A
#
# COMPACT_ATOMS: atom_id res chain seq x y z
N MET A 1 14.32 5.78 17.16
CA MET A 1 13.49 5.93 15.93
C MET A 1 12.20 6.64 16.30
N ALA A 2 11.77 7.55 15.45
CA ALA A 2 10.45 8.15 15.61
C ALA A 2 9.39 7.08 15.31
N ASP A 3 8.41 6.97 16.20
CA ASP A 3 7.34 6.02 16.05
C ASP A 3 6.09 6.75 15.54
N PHE A 4 5.65 6.38 14.35
CA PHE A 4 4.39 6.88 13.83
C PHE A 4 3.25 5.97 14.29
N PRO A 5 2.05 6.52 14.49
CA PRO A 5 0.92 5.71 14.94
C PRO A 5 0.45 4.72 13.89
N VAL A 6 -0.08 3.59 14.36
CA VAL A 6 -0.82 2.66 13.51
C VAL A 6 -2.23 3.20 13.38
N VAL A 7 -2.70 3.39 12.15
CA VAL A 7 -3.98 4.02 11.85
C VAL A 7 -4.89 3.04 11.10
N PRO A 8 -6.10 2.76 11.58
CA PRO A 8 -7.07 1.98 10.80
C PRO A 8 -7.47 2.75 9.53
N THR A 9 -7.47 2.06 8.40
CA THR A 9 -7.84 2.65 7.10
C THR A 9 -9.07 2.01 6.48
N GLY A 10 -9.51 0.91 7.06
CA GLY A 10 -10.66 0.15 6.64
C GLY A 10 -10.80 -1.06 7.53
N GLU A 11 -11.79 -1.90 7.25
CA GLU A 11 -11.99 -3.12 8.04
C GLU A 11 -10.82 -4.09 7.83
N ASN A 12 -10.15 -4.46 8.90
CA ASN A 12 -9.00 -5.37 8.92
C ASN A 12 -7.78 -4.85 8.16
N VAL A 13 -7.68 -3.55 7.95
CA VAL A 13 -6.51 -2.91 7.32
C VAL A 13 -6.02 -1.76 8.20
N THR A 14 -4.72 -1.74 8.43
CA THR A 14 -4.06 -0.61 9.10
C THR A 14 -2.92 -0.09 8.25
N ARG A 15 -2.56 1.18 8.44
CA ARG A 15 -1.35 1.74 7.88
C ARG A 15 -0.46 2.32 8.96
N GLN A 16 0.83 2.31 8.72
CA GLN A 16 1.80 2.96 9.58
C GLN A 16 2.91 3.56 8.73
N VAL A 17 3.17 4.85 8.91
CA VAL A 17 4.32 5.48 8.29
C VAL A 17 5.58 4.91 8.97
N LEU A 18 6.52 4.42 8.18
CA LEU A 18 7.77 3.85 8.68
C LEU A 18 8.91 4.86 8.64
N SER A 19 9.00 5.63 7.57
CA SER A 19 9.97 6.70 7.43
C SER A 19 9.39 7.81 6.57
N ASP A 20 9.82 9.04 6.83
CA ASP A 20 9.25 10.23 6.20
C ASP A 20 10.31 11.27 5.88
N HIS A 21 10.19 11.84 4.70
CA HIS A 21 10.96 12.98 4.20
C HIS A 21 10.07 13.72 3.19
N PRO A 22 10.20 15.04 3.01
CA PRO A 22 9.36 15.74 2.02
C PRO A 22 9.33 15.12 0.63
N GLU A 23 10.41 14.46 0.21
CA GLU A 23 10.52 13.88 -1.14
C GLU A 23 10.16 12.42 -1.22
N MET A 24 10.00 11.72 -0.08
CA MET A 24 9.78 10.27 -0.05
C MET A 24 9.18 9.84 1.28
N MET A 25 8.28 8.87 1.23
CA MET A 25 7.70 8.27 2.43
C MET A 25 7.57 6.77 2.23
N VAL A 26 7.90 6.00 3.26
CA VAL A 26 7.72 4.55 3.28
C VAL A 26 6.62 4.22 4.29
N VAL A 27 5.64 3.43 3.86
CA VAL A 27 4.43 3.12 4.63
C VAL A 27 4.17 1.62 4.61
N ALA A 28 3.84 1.05 5.76
CA ALA A 28 3.36 -0.32 5.86
C ALA A 28 1.84 -0.33 5.87
N PHE A 29 1.24 -1.15 5.00
CA PHE A 29 -0.18 -1.49 5.02
C PHE A 29 -0.32 -2.94 5.44
N ARG A 30 -0.99 -3.19 6.56
CA ARG A 30 -1.15 -4.52 7.13
C ARG A 30 -2.59 -4.96 6.99
N PHE A 31 -2.77 -6.12 6.36
CA PHE A 31 -4.07 -6.73 6.08
C PHE A 31 -4.21 -7.95 6.98
N ALA A 32 -5.16 -7.90 7.90
CA ALA A 32 -5.29 -8.90 8.95
C ALA A 32 -6.17 -10.08 8.56
N LYS A 33 -6.90 -10.00 7.46
CA LYS A 33 -7.90 -11.01 7.10
C LYS A 33 -8.06 -11.12 5.59
N THR A 34 -8.24 -12.35 5.10
CA THR A 34 -8.62 -12.62 3.72
C THR A 34 -9.91 -11.88 3.38
N GLY A 35 -9.94 -11.22 2.24
CA GLY A 35 -11.06 -10.39 1.80
C GLY A 35 -10.96 -8.92 2.20
N ALA A 36 -10.00 -8.55 3.06
CA ALA A 36 -9.77 -7.14 3.40
C ALA A 36 -9.38 -6.36 2.13
N VAL A 37 -9.88 -5.14 2.01
CA VAL A 37 -9.82 -4.37 0.77
C VAL A 37 -8.98 -3.11 0.95
N GLY A 38 -8.07 -2.87 0.01
CA GLY A 38 -7.51 -1.56 -0.25
C GLY A 38 -8.35 -0.92 -1.36
N ALA A 39 -9.17 0.08 -1.00
CA ALA A 39 -10.15 0.66 -1.91
C ALA A 39 -9.51 1.26 -3.17
N LEU A 40 -10.21 1.17 -4.30
CA LEU A 40 -9.78 1.81 -5.53
C LEU A 40 -9.65 3.31 -5.34
N HIS A 41 -8.52 3.87 -5.73
CA HIS A 41 -8.23 5.29 -5.66
C HIS A 41 -7.11 5.65 -6.63
N ASP A 42 -6.87 6.93 -6.80
CA ASP A 42 -5.72 7.45 -7.50
C ASP A 42 -5.09 8.60 -6.70
N HIS A 43 -3.86 8.92 -7.01
CA HIS A 43 -3.14 10.03 -6.38
C HIS A 43 -2.01 10.52 -7.28
N PRO A 44 -1.54 11.77 -7.10
CA PRO A 44 -0.47 12.32 -7.93
C PRO A 44 0.92 11.72 -7.66
N HIS A 45 1.05 10.99 -6.57
CA HIS A 45 2.32 10.36 -6.16
C HIS A 45 2.66 9.18 -7.05
N VAL A 46 3.95 8.97 -7.29
CA VAL A 46 4.44 7.69 -7.80
C VAL A 46 4.60 6.77 -6.61
N GLN A 47 4.14 5.53 -6.75
CA GLN A 47 4.17 4.54 -5.68
C GLN A 47 4.93 3.30 -6.15
N SER A 48 5.86 2.81 -5.33
CA SER A 48 6.46 1.50 -5.49
C SER A 48 5.96 0.62 -4.37
N THR A 49 5.41 -0.53 -4.71
CA THR A 49 4.87 -1.49 -3.75
C THR A 49 5.75 -2.73 -3.70
N TYR A 50 6.07 -3.17 -2.50
CA TYR A 50 6.77 -4.43 -2.24
C TYR A 50 5.90 -5.31 -1.35
N VAL A 51 5.69 -6.56 -1.76
CA VAL A 51 4.95 -7.53 -0.95
C VAL A 51 5.91 -8.20 0.02
N GLU A 52 5.79 -7.89 1.31
CA GLU A 52 6.61 -8.49 2.35
C GLU A 52 6.09 -9.87 2.71
N THR A 53 4.79 -9.96 2.99
CA THR A 53 4.09 -11.22 3.34
C THR A 53 2.68 -11.20 2.76
N GLY A 54 2.06 -12.37 2.68
CA GLY A 54 0.70 -12.52 2.21
C GLY A 54 0.60 -12.56 0.69
N ARG A 55 -0.64 -12.60 0.21
CA ARG A 55 -0.95 -12.59 -1.22
C ARG A 55 -2.08 -11.62 -1.49
N PHE A 56 -2.01 -10.94 -2.63
CA PHE A 56 -2.95 -9.89 -2.96
C PHE A 56 -3.32 -9.94 -4.44
N ARG A 57 -4.55 -9.56 -4.76
CA ARG A 57 -4.96 -9.27 -6.14
C ARG A 57 -5.03 -7.77 -6.29
N PHE A 58 -4.14 -7.22 -7.11
CA PHE A 58 -4.11 -5.80 -7.43
C PHE A 58 -4.89 -5.50 -8.69
N THR A 59 -5.64 -4.40 -8.64
CA THR A 59 -6.21 -3.77 -9.82
C THR A 59 -5.34 -2.57 -10.15
N LEU A 60 -4.78 -2.55 -11.35
CA LEU A 60 -3.92 -1.48 -11.86
C LEU A 60 -4.52 -0.97 -13.17
N GLY A 61 -5.37 0.09 -13.08
CA GLY A 61 -6.15 0.53 -14.22
C GLY A 61 -7.08 -0.59 -14.71
N ASP A 62 -6.86 -1.06 -15.93
CA ASP A 62 -7.65 -2.13 -16.56
C ASP A 62 -7.08 -3.54 -16.33
N VAL A 63 -5.97 -3.65 -15.61
CA VAL A 63 -5.26 -4.91 -15.41
C VAL A 63 -5.42 -5.40 -13.99
N GLU A 64 -5.72 -6.69 -13.83
CA GLU A 64 -5.66 -7.36 -12.54
C GLU A 64 -4.44 -8.26 -12.49
N LYS A 65 -3.77 -8.30 -11.32
CA LYS A 65 -2.54 -9.05 -11.13
C LYS A 65 -2.48 -9.63 -9.72
N GLU A 66 -2.20 -10.92 -9.63
CA GLU A 66 -1.96 -11.56 -8.34
C GLU A 66 -0.47 -11.48 -8.00
N VAL A 67 -0.16 -11.05 -6.77
CA VAL A 67 1.20 -10.86 -6.29
C VAL A 67 1.39 -11.53 -4.93
N GLY A 68 2.60 -11.95 -4.65
CA GLY A 68 2.99 -12.62 -3.41
C GLY A 68 4.35 -12.15 -2.90
N PRO A 69 4.84 -12.77 -1.82
CA PRO A 69 6.07 -12.32 -1.15
C PRO A 69 7.25 -12.18 -2.11
N GLY A 70 7.93 -11.05 -2.04
CA GLY A 70 9.07 -10.74 -2.90
C GLY A 70 8.72 -10.01 -4.19
N ASP A 71 7.44 -9.94 -4.56
CA ASP A 71 7.02 -9.20 -5.75
C ASP A 71 7.07 -7.69 -5.49
N SER A 72 7.43 -6.94 -6.52
CA SER A 72 7.45 -5.49 -6.46
C SER A 72 7.03 -4.90 -7.81
N PHE A 73 6.32 -3.78 -7.76
CA PHE A 73 5.84 -3.09 -8.96
C PHE A 73 5.64 -1.60 -8.68
N VAL A 74 5.66 -0.81 -9.74
CA VAL A 74 5.46 0.63 -9.67
C VAL A 74 4.06 0.98 -10.14
N ILE A 75 3.40 1.85 -9.39
CA ILE A 75 2.10 2.43 -9.76
C ILE A 75 2.39 3.88 -10.18
N PRO A 76 2.23 4.20 -11.49
CA PRO A 76 2.46 5.55 -11.97
C PRO A 76 1.48 6.55 -11.38
N THR A 77 1.84 7.83 -11.47
CA THR A 77 0.98 8.93 -11.03
C THR A 77 -0.43 8.82 -11.65
N GLN A 78 -1.46 9.07 -10.84
CA GLN A 78 -2.89 9.11 -11.21
C GLN A 78 -3.49 7.81 -11.74
N LEU A 79 -2.76 6.70 -11.75
CA LEU A 79 -3.34 5.42 -12.16
C LEU A 79 -4.27 4.91 -11.06
N THR A 80 -5.54 4.65 -11.39
CA THR A 80 -6.49 4.07 -10.45
C THR A 80 -6.03 2.68 -10.05
N HIS A 81 -5.93 2.42 -8.76
CA HIS A 81 -5.46 1.15 -8.23
C HIS A 81 -6.11 0.82 -6.89
N GLY A 82 -6.06 -0.44 -6.56
CA GLY A 82 -6.53 -0.98 -5.29
C GLY A 82 -6.20 -2.45 -5.21
N CYS A 83 -6.57 -3.10 -4.12
CA CYS A 83 -6.29 -4.52 -3.95
C CYS A 83 -7.29 -5.22 -3.06
N VAL A 84 -7.30 -6.54 -3.15
CA VAL A 84 -8.01 -7.44 -2.24
C VAL A 84 -6.97 -8.38 -1.64
N CYS A 85 -7.02 -8.55 -0.33
CA CYS A 85 -6.17 -9.49 0.39
C CYS A 85 -6.65 -10.91 0.14
N LEU A 86 -5.79 -11.76 -0.41
CA LEU A 86 -6.07 -13.19 -0.63
C LEU A 86 -5.55 -14.02 0.55
N GLU A 87 -4.39 -13.64 1.09
CA GLU A 87 -3.81 -14.21 2.31
C GLU A 87 -3.29 -13.05 3.16
N PRO A 88 -3.56 -13.03 4.47
CA PRO A 88 -3.13 -11.94 5.35
C PRO A 88 -1.64 -11.64 5.23
N GLY A 89 -1.31 -10.37 5.23
CA GLY A 89 0.09 -9.96 5.12
C GLY A 89 0.27 -8.46 5.05
N THR A 90 1.47 -8.08 4.67
CA THR A 90 1.94 -6.70 4.71
C THR A 90 2.47 -6.26 3.36
N LEU A 91 2.02 -5.10 2.93
CA LEU A 91 2.56 -4.36 1.79
C LEU A 91 3.42 -3.22 2.30
N ILE A 92 4.58 -3.03 1.69
CA ILE A 92 5.44 -1.88 1.95
C ILE A 92 5.37 -0.97 0.73
N ASP A 93 4.86 0.24 0.92
CA ASP A 93 4.71 1.23 -0.14
C ASP A 93 5.69 2.37 0.04
N CYS A 94 6.36 2.73 -1.04
CA CYS A 94 7.22 3.90 -1.09
C CYS A 94 6.55 4.94 -2.00
N PHE A 95 6.33 6.14 -1.48
CA PHE A 95 5.70 7.25 -2.20
C PHE A 95 6.68 8.36 -2.48
N THR A 96 6.61 8.95 -3.68
CA THR A 96 7.33 10.17 -4.03
C THR A 96 6.39 11.16 -4.71
N PRO A 97 6.25 12.39 -4.18
CA PRO A 97 6.72 12.85 -2.86
C PRO A 97 5.95 12.21 -1.71
N ARG A 98 6.15 12.69 -0.49
CA ARG A 98 5.44 12.16 0.69
C ARG A 98 3.92 12.32 0.55
N ARG A 99 3.20 11.42 1.21
CA ARG A 99 1.75 11.52 1.38
C ARG A 99 1.47 12.42 2.59
N ASP A 100 1.25 13.71 2.36
CA ASP A 100 0.93 14.66 3.44
C ASP A 100 -0.34 14.28 4.18
N ASP A 101 -1.28 13.65 3.49
CA ASP A 101 -2.54 13.17 4.04
C ASP A 101 -2.37 12.00 5.03
N PHE A 102 -1.18 11.42 5.13
CA PHE A 102 -0.87 10.37 6.10
C PHE A 102 -0.23 10.91 7.38
N LEU A 103 0.03 12.19 7.45
CA LEU A 103 0.68 12.83 8.61
C LEU A 103 -0.31 13.58 9.50
#